data_5ae18ad1d63fad4c33de6757b5bcbb14
#
_entry.id   5ae18ad1d63fad4c33de6757b5bcbb14
#
_cell.length_a   1.000
_cell.length_b   1.000
_cell.length_c   1.000
_cell.angle_alpha   90.00
_cell.angle_beta   90.00
_cell.angle_gamma   90.00
#
_symmetry.space_group_name_H-M   'P 1'
#
loop_
_entity.id
_entity.type
_entity.pdbx_description
1 polymer ?
#
loop_
_entity_poly.entity_id
_entity_poly.type
_entity_poly.pdbx_seq_one_letter_code
_entity_poly.pdbx_strand_id
1 'polypeptide(L)'
;LKRTHYCTQVTTADIGKEVVVGGFTAKQRDKGELVFIDLRDRTGIIQLIFDDSTDRAVMQKAKEVRSEYVLMAKGTVRRRESINPDIPTGEIEIFVTELRILAKAQTPPFHITDETDTNEELRLRYRYLDLRRKQLQDNLMKRARITKVTRDFFADNGFIEIDTPMMIKSTPEGARDYVVPSRIHKGSFYALPQSPQI
;
A
#
# COMPACT_ATOMS: atom_id res chain seq x y z
N LEU A 1 -15.39 12.97 7.00
CA LEU A 1 -15.61 11.51 6.93
C LEU A 1 -14.57 10.77 7.76
N LYS A 2 -14.99 9.72 8.49
CA LYS A 2 -14.12 8.78 9.21
C LYS A 2 -14.32 7.41 8.55
N ARG A 3 -13.24 6.72 8.18
CA ARG A 3 -13.30 5.38 7.59
C ARG A 3 -14.03 4.41 8.53
N THR A 4 -14.95 3.63 7.98
CA THR A 4 -15.63 2.54 8.70
C THR A 4 -15.05 1.18 8.34
N HIS A 5 -14.65 0.97 7.07
CA HIS A 5 -14.15 -0.30 6.54
C HIS A 5 -12.92 -0.09 5.66
N TYR A 6 -12.02 -1.08 5.65
CA TYR A 6 -11.07 -1.25 4.55
C TYR A 6 -11.79 -1.88 3.34
N CYS A 7 -11.21 -1.76 2.15
CA CYS A 7 -11.86 -2.18 0.90
C CYS A 7 -12.38 -3.61 0.95
N THR A 8 -11.58 -4.59 1.37
CA THR A 8 -11.99 -6.00 1.41
C THR A 8 -12.73 -6.41 2.69
N GLN A 9 -12.91 -5.51 3.64
CA GLN A 9 -13.79 -5.75 4.80
C GLN A 9 -15.27 -5.55 4.47
N VAL A 10 -15.56 -4.85 3.36
CA VAL A 10 -16.92 -4.73 2.84
C VAL A 10 -17.27 -6.03 2.13
N THR A 11 -18.40 -6.62 2.49
CA THR A 11 -18.86 -7.93 2.02
C THR A 11 -20.29 -7.87 1.52
N THR A 12 -20.80 -8.97 0.97
CA THR A 12 -22.21 -9.10 0.56
C THR A 12 -23.18 -8.95 1.74
N ALA A 13 -22.74 -9.21 2.98
CA ALA A 13 -23.52 -8.98 4.20
C ALA A 13 -23.73 -7.49 4.53
N ASP A 14 -23.04 -6.61 3.84
CA ASP A 14 -23.16 -5.16 4.00
C ASP A 14 -24.03 -4.50 2.94
N ILE A 15 -24.62 -5.29 2.02
CA ILE A 15 -25.55 -4.77 1.02
C ILE A 15 -26.69 -4.01 1.71
N GLY A 16 -26.95 -2.79 1.22
CA GLY A 16 -27.94 -1.87 1.77
C GLY A 16 -27.42 -1.00 2.93
N LYS A 17 -26.22 -1.28 3.48
CA LYS A 17 -25.62 -0.46 4.53
C LYS A 17 -24.78 0.68 3.94
N GLU A 18 -24.71 1.76 4.69
CA GLU A 18 -23.84 2.88 4.38
C GLU A 18 -22.45 2.62 4.96
N VAL A 19 -21.42 2.78 4.14
CA VAL A 19 -20.00 2.59 4.51
C VAL A 19 -19.15 3.79 4.09
N VAL A 20 -18.02 3.97 4.76
CA VAL A 20 -16.99 4.94 4.41
C VAL A 20 -15.69 4.20 4.17
N VAL A 21 -15.18 4.32 2.96
CA VAL A 21 -13.89 3.72 2.54
C VAL A 21 -12.92 4.81 2.11
N GLY A 22 -11.62 4.53 2.19
CA GLY A 22 -10.60 5.48 1.74
C GLY A 22 -9.37 4.77 1.22
N GLY A 23 -8.78 5.29 0.15
CA GLY A 23 -7.63 4.66 -0.50
C GLY A 23 -7.14 5.46 -1.71
N PHE A 24 -6.36 4.79 -2.53
CA PHE A 24 -5.80 5.33 -3.77
C PHE A 24 -6.66 4.91 -4.96
N THR A 25 -6.79 5.80 -5.94
CA THR A 25 -7.44 5.48 -7.23
C THR A 25 -6.53 4.54 -8.04
N ALA A 26 -6.89 3.28 -8.15
CA ALA A 26 -6.18 2.35 -9.02
C ALA A 26 -6.54 2.58 -10.49
N LYS A 27 -7.83 2.76 -10.79
CA LYS A 27 -8.34 3.00 -12.14
C LYS A 27 -9.62 3.83 -12.07
N GLN A 28 -9.79 4.73 -13.04
CA GLN A 28 -11.03 5.46 -13.26
C GLN A 28 -11.51 5.16 -14.69
N ARG A 29 -12.80 4.96 -14.86
CA ARG A 29 -13.47 4.73 -16.15
C ARG A 29 -14.68 5.64 -16.23
N ASP A 30 -14.62 6.61 -17.12
CA ASP A 30 -15.73 7.50 -17.44
C ASP A 30 -16.45 6.99 -18.69
N LYS A 31 -17.73 6.68 -18.57
CA LYS A 31 -18.62 6.24 -19.65
C LYS A 31 -19.77 7.24 -19.87
N GLY A 32 -19.52 8.52 -19.59
CA GLY A 32 -20.51 9.61 -19.76
C GLY A 32 -21.40 9.76 -18.54
N GLU A 33 -22.51 9.05 -18.48
CA GLU A 33 -23.46 9.08 -17.36
C GLU A 33 -23.07 8.15 -16.21
N LEU A 34 -22.14 7.23 -16.47
CA LEU A 34 -21.61 6.28 -15.50
C LEU A 34 -20.11 6.51 -15.30
N VAL A 35 -19.70 6.69 -14.06
CA VAL A 35 -18.28 6.72 -13.68
C VAL A 35 -17.99 5.60 -12.70
N PHE A 36 -16.92 4.85 -12.97
CA PHE A 36 -16.42 3.81 -12.09
C PHE A 36 -15.03 4.16 -11.60
N ILE A 37 -14.78 3.98 -10.32
CA ILE A 37 -13.46 4.15 -9.71
C ILE A 37 -13.11 2.89 -8.93
N ASP A 38 -12.03 2.24 -9.32
CA ASP A 38 -11.45 1.14 -8.55
C ASP A 38 -10.59 1.78 -7.44
N LEU A 39 -11.09 1.75 -6.22
CA LEU A 39 -10.41 2.26 -5.03
C LEU A 39 -9.57 1.16 -4.41
N ARG A 40 -8.28 1.41 -4.19
CA ARG A 40 -7.32 0.46 -3.63
C ARG A 40 -6.83 0.93 -2.27
N ASP A 41 -6.83 0.03 -1.32
CA ASP A 41 -6.12 0.20 -0.06
C ASP A 41 -5.17 -0.98 0.22
N ARG A 42 -4.65 -1.09 1.44
CA ARG A 42 -3.73 -2.18 1.83
C ARG A 42 -4.34 -3.58 1.79
N THR A 43 -5.66 -3.69 1.77
CA THR A 43 -6.37 -4.97 1.81
C THR A 43 -6.77 -5.45 0.41
N GLY A 44 -6.96 -4.55 -0.53
CA GLY A 44 -7.33 -4.85 -1.90
C GLY A 44 -8.10 -3.72 -2.57
N ILE A 45 -8.99 -4.07 -3.48
CA ILE A 45 -9.74 -3.14 -4.33
C ILE A 45 -11.22 -3.28 -4.07
N ILE A 46 -11.96 -2.16 -4.11
CA ILE A 46 -13.42 -2.10 -4.21
C ILE A 46 -13.83 -1.13 -5.29
N GLN A 47 -14.89 -1.44 -6.03
CA GLN A 47 -15.46 -0.53 -7.02
C GLN A 47 -16.36 0.51 -6.38
N LEU A 48 -16.15 1.76 -6.73
CA LEU A 48 -17.06 2.88 -6.50
C LEU A 48 -17.81 3.14 -7.79
N ILE A 49 -19.12 3.41 -7.70
CA ILE A 49 -19.96 3.73 -8.84
C ILE A 49 -20.68 5.03 -8.61
N PHE A 50 -20.82 5.79 -9.70
CA PHE A 50 -21.56 7.04 -9.83
C PHE A 50 -22.44 6.92 -11.08
N ASP A 51 -23.72 7.15 -10.95
CA ASP A 51 -24.70 7.07 -12.04
C ASP A 51 -25.52 8.36 -12.15
N ASP A 52 -26.56 8.36 -12.98
CA ASP A 52 -27.44 9.50 -13.24
C ASP A 52 -28.16 10.02 -12.00
N SER A 53 -28.35 9.19 -10.98
CA SER A 53 -28.93 9.58 -9.69
C SER A 53 -27.93 10.22 -8.73
N THR A 54 -26.64 10.20 -9.08
CA THR A 54 -25.58 10.82 -8.27
C THR A 54 -25.68 12.35 -8.31
N ASP A 55 -25.54 13.00 -7.16
CA ASP A 55 -25.47 14.46 -7.11
C ASP A 55 -24.46 15.03 -8.11
N ARG A 56 -24.85 16.10 -8.83
CA ARG A 56 -24.05 16.70 -9.90
C ARG A 56 -22.65 17.12 -9.46
N ALA A 57 -22.51 17.65 -8.25
CA ALA A 57 -21.20 18.09 -7.74
C ALA A 57 -20.31 16.87 -7.37
N VAL A 58 -20.91 15.77 -6.91
CA VAL A 58 -20.20 14.51 -6.63
C VAL A 58 -19.78 13.86 -7.95
N MET A 59 -20.65 13.81 -8.95
CA MET A 59 -20.33 13.30 -10.29
C MET A 59 -19.19 14.09 -10.93
N GLN A 60 -19.23 15.42 -10.86
CA GLN A 60 -18.17 16.27 -11.40
C GLN A 60 -16.81 15.96 -10.73
N LYS A 61 -16.79 15.83 -9.41
CA LYS A 61 -15.56 15.40 -8.69
C LYS A 61 -15.08 14.03 -9.13
N ALA A 62 -15.99 13.07 -9.34
CA ALA A 62 -15.63 11.73 -9.81
C ALA A 62 -14.97 11.76 -11.20
N LYS A 63 -15.42 12.62 -12.10
CA LYS A 63 -14.82 12.84 -13.42
C LYS A 63 -13.43 13.50 -13.38
N GLU A 64 -13.14 14.28 -12.34
CA GLU A 64 -11.82 14.90 -12.13
C GLU A 64 -10.77 13.95 -11.58
N VAL A 65 -11.17 12.83 -10.99
CA VAL A 65 -10.27 11.87 -10.38
C VAL A 65 -9.29 11.31 -11.43
N ARG A 66 -8.03 11.15 -11.02
CA ARG A 66 -6.98 10.51 -11.83
C ARG A 66 -6.28 9.44 -11.01
N SER A 67 -5.46 8.64 -11.67
CA SER A 67 -4.68 7.55 -11.05
C SER A 67 -3.90 8.06 -9.83
N GLU A 68 -3.88 7.24 -8.79
CA GLU A 68 -3.18 7.47 -7.52
C GLU A 68 -3.68 8.69 -6.70
N TYR A 69 -4.78 9.35 -7.08
CA TYR A 69 -5.44 10.30 -6.19
C TYR A 69 -5.89 9.60 -4.92
N VAL A 70 -5.74 10.27 -3.79
CA VAL A 70 -6.22 9.77 -2.49
C VAL A 70 -7.65 10.22 -2.28
N LEU A 71 -8.54 9.26 -2.14
CA LEU A 71 -9.97 9.50 -2.00
C LEU A 71 -10.49 9.00 -0.66
N MET A 72 -11.57 9.64 -0.22
CA MET A 72 -12.49 9.11 0.77
C MET A 72 -13.90 9.18 0.20
N ALA A 73 -14.58 8.04 0.19
CA ALA A 73 -15.91 7.90 -0.37
C ALA A 73 -16.87 7.35 0.70
N LYS A 74 -18.05 7.93 0.76
CA LYS A 74 -19.18 7.47 1.56
C LYS A 74 -20.30 7.06 0.61
N GLY A 75 -20.93 5.93 0.85
CA GLY A 75 -22.01 5.46 0.00
C GLY A 75 -22.64 4.17 0.49
N THR A 76 -23.62 3.69 -0.25
CA THR A 76 -24.37 2.47 0.05
C THR A 76 -23.80 1.30 -0.73
N VAL A 77 -23.57 0.18 -0.06
CA VAL A 77 -23.12 -1.06 -0.68
C VAL A 77 -24.29 -1.67 -1.48
N ARG A 78 -24.01 -2.02 -2.73
CA ARG A 78 -24.98 -2.71 -3.57
C ARG A 78 -24.33 -3.87 -4.35
N ARG A 79 -25.15 -4.78 -4.89
CA ARG A 79 -24.66 -5.84 -5.75
C ARG A 79 -24.30 -5.26 -7.12
N ARG A 80 -23.18 -5.71 -7.69
CA ARG A 80 -22.77 -5.33 -9.05
C ARG A 80 -23.68 -6.01 -10.10
N GLU A 81 -23.98 -5.30 -11.16
CA GLU A 81 -24.64 -5.89 -12.34
C GLU A 81 -23.73 -6.90 -13.06
N SER A 82 -22.44 -6.58 -13.17
CA SER A 82 -21.43 -7.46 -13.76
C SER A 82 -20.41 -7.86 -12.71
N ILE A 83 -20.46 -9.15 -12.32
CA ILE A 83 -19.54 -9.71 -11.33
C ILE A 83 -18.12 -9.77 -11.92
N ASN A 84 -17.14 -9.38 -11.12
CA ASN A 84 -15.72 -9.54 -11.45
C ASN A 84 -15.09 -10.62 -10.56
N PRO A 85 -14.82 -11.82 -11.08
CA PRO A 85 -14.25 -12.91 -10.29
C PRO A 85 -12.79 -12.69 -9.87
N ASP A 86 -12.08 -11.72 -10.47
CA ASP A 86 -10.66 -11.52 -10.26
C ASP A 86 -10.35 -10.80 -8.93
N ILE A 87 -11.35 -10.23 -8.27
CA ILE A 87 -11.18 -9.51 -7.00
C ILE A 87 -12.15 -10.03 -5.93
N PRO A 88 -11.74 -10.08 -4.65
CA PRO A 88 -12.60 -10.58 -3.56
C PRO A 88 -13.91 -9.83 -3.38
N THR A 89 -13.95 -8.55 -3.74
CA THR A 89 -15.13 -7.67 -3.66
C THR A 89 -15.93 -7.61 -4.95
N GLY A 90 -15.66 -8.53 -5.88
CA GLY A 90 -16.18 -8.47 -7.25
C GLY A 90 -17.68 -8.64 -7.41
N GLU A 91 -18.40 -9.08 -6.37
CA GLU A 91 -19.87 -9.17 -6.37
C GLU A 91 -20.55 -7.87 -5.93
N ILE A 92 -19.81 -6.96 -5.32
CA ILE A 92 -20.34 -5.74 -4.70
C ILE A 92 -19.64 -4.49 -5.21
N GLU A 93 -20.32 -3.38 -5.06
CA GLU A 93 -19.82 -2.04 -5.34
C GLU A 93 -20.42 -1.03 -4.35
N ILE A 94 -19.83 0.15 -4.25
CA ILE A 94 -20.35 1.21 -3.41
C ILE A 94 -20.94 2.30 -4.31
N PHE A 95 -22.26 2.52 -4.21
CA PHE A 95 -22.93 3.68 -4.78
C PHE A 95 -22.61 4.91 -3.93
N VAL A 96 -21.87 5.86 -4.50
CA VAL A 96 -21.26 6.95 -3.74
C VAL A 96 -22.20 8.14 -3.63
N THR A 97 -22.45 8.55 -2.39
CA THR A 97 -23.24 9.76 -2.06
C THR A 97 -22.36 10.96 -1.67
N GLU A 98 -21.14 10.72 -1.16
CA GLU A 98 -20.17 11.78 -0.86
C GLU A 98 -18.77 11.35 -1.28
N LEU A 99 -18.07 12.22 -2.02
CA LEU A 99 -16.70 12.02 -2.44
C LEU A 99 -15.80 13.17 -1.99
N ARG A 100 -14.69 12.84 -1.34
CA ARG A 100 -13.62 13.80 -1.01
C ARG A 100 -12.33 13.39 -1.67
N ILE A 101 -11.71 14.30 -2.40
CA ILE A 101 -10.34 14.18 -2.88
C ILE A 101 -9.45 14.73 -1.76
N LEU A 102 -8.73 13.84 -1.07
CA LEU A 102 -7.86 14.21 0.04
C LEU A 102 -6.50 14.71 -0.46
N ALA A 103 -5.99 14.12 -1.54
CA ALA A 103 -4.77 14.56 -2.19
C ALA A 103 -4.82 14.21 -3.69
N LYS A 104 -4.33 15.12 -4.50
CA LYS A 104 -4.09 14.91 -5.93
C LYS A 104 -2.67 14.35 -6.11
N ALA A 105 -2.48 13.48 -7.10
CA ALA A 105 -1.19 12.97 -7.49
C ALA A 105 -0.80 13.49 -8.87
N GLN A 106 0.50 13.61 -9.13
CA GLN A 106 1.01 13.71 -10.49
C GLN A 106 0.83 12.36 -11.20
N THR A 107 0.83 12.37 -12.53
CA THR A 107 0.78 11.14 -13.30
C THR A 107 1.96 10.23 -12.91
N PRO A 108 1.70 8.98 -12.45
CA PRO A 108 2.78 8.06 -12.13
C PRO A 108 3.66 7.77 -13.34
N PRO A 109 4.98 7.59 -13.15
CA PRO A 109 5.91 7.30 -14.25
C PRO A 109 5.71 5.90 -14.86
N PHE A 110 4.96 5.02 -14.20
CA PHE A 110 4.57 3.69 -14.68
C PHE A 110 3.26 3.25 -14.02
N HIS A 111 2.59 2.28 -14.63
CA HIS A 111 1.38 1.69 -14.06
C HIS A 111 1.71 0.77 -12.88
N ILE A 112 0.91 0.87 -11.82
CA ILE A 112 1.07 0.05 -10.61
C ILE A 112 0.28 -1.25 -10.80
N THR A 113 0.85 -2.16 -11.56
CA THR A 113 0.32 -3.51 -11.86
C THR A 113 1.41 -4.54 -11.66
N ASP A 114 1.05 -5.79 -11.35
CA ASP A 114 2.04 -6.86 -11.18
C ASP A 114 2.65 -7.27 -12.52
N GLU A 115 1.86 -7.22 -13.58
CA GLU A 115 2.34 -7.39 -14.95
C GLU A 115 2.91 -6.05 -15.44
N THR A 116 4.21 -5.87 -15.32
CA THR A 116 4.90 -4.66 -15.78
C THR A 116 6.19 -5.02 -16.47
N ASP A 117 6.41 -4.42 -17.65
CA ASP A 117 7.64 -4.41 -18.42
C ASP A 117 8.52 -3.18 -18.12
N THR A 118 8.12 -2.40 -17.11
CA THR A 118 8.86 -1.20 -16.70
C THR A 118 10.26 -1.55 -16.23
N ASN A 119 11.26 -0.82 -16.74
CA ASN A 119 12.66 -0.98 -16.39
C ASN A 119 12.87 -0.92 -14.88
N GLU A 120 13.73 -1.80 -14.36
CA GLU A 120 14.03 -1.92 -12.94
C GLU A 120 14.61 -0.63 -12.36
N GLU A 121 15.47 0.09 -13.09
CA GLU A 121 16.05 1.36 -12.65
C GLU A 121 14.96 2.40 -12.35
N LEU A 122 13.95 2.50 -13.22
CA LEU A 122 12.83 3.41 -13.02
C LEU A 122 11.98 2.98 -11.80
N ARG A 123 11.75 1.68 -11.62
CA ARG A 123 11.05 1.14 -10.46
C ARG A 123 11.81 1.36 -9.16
N LEU A 124 13.14 1.25 -9.17
CA LEU A 124 13.99 1.55 -8.00
C LEU A 124 14.01 3.04 -7.68
N ARG A 125 14.03 3.91 -8.70
CA ARG A 125 13.95 5.37 -8.50
C ARG A 125 12.63 5.79 -7.84
N TYR A 126 11.53 5.15 -8.22
CA TYR A 126 10.20 5.41 -7.65
C TYR A 126 9.73 4.23 -6.80
N ARG A 127 10.62 3.74 -5.93
CA ARG A 127 10.39 2.52 -5.14
C ARG A 127 9.11 2.53 -4.33
N TYR A 128 8.69 3.67 -3.82
CA TYR A 128 7.45 3.85 -3.07
C TYR A 128 6.18 3.57 -3.91
N LEU A 129 6.23 3.77 -5.23
CA LEU A 129 5.16 3.39 -6.15
C LEU A 129 5.22 1.89 -6.47
N ASP A 130 6.41 1.37 -6.76
CA ASP A 130 6.62 -0.05 -7.04
C ASP A 130 6.16 -0.93 -5.87
N LEU A 131 6.40 -0.50 -4.63
CA LEU A 131 5.93 -1.18 -3.43
C LEU A 131 4.40 -1.19 -3.24
N ARG A 132 3.63 -0.47 -4.06
CA ARG A 132 2.16 -0.56 -4.09
C ARG A 132 1.65 -1.74 -4.92
N ARG A 133 2.50 -2.40 -5.69
CA ARG A 133 2.17 -3.62 -6.43
C ARG A 133 1.89 -4.77 -5.47
N LYS A 134 0.87 -5.56 -5.78
CA LYS A 134 0.40 -6.65 -4.90
C LYS A 134 1.51 -7.66 -4.59
N GLN A 135 2.26 -8.08 -5.60
CA GLN A 135 3.38 -9.02 -5.45
C GLN A 135 4.42 -8.52 -4.43
N LEU A 136 4.79 -7.23 -4.52
CA LEU A 136 5.81 -6.67 -3.61
C LEU A 136 5.26 -6.46 -2.20
N GLN A 137 3.99 -6.06 -2.07
CA GLN A 137 3.32 -6.00 -0.78
C GLN A 137 3.29 -7.38 -0.11
N ASP A 138 2.90 -8.42 -0.84
CA ASP A 138 2.88 -9.79 -0.34
C ASP A 138 4.27 -10.27 0.11
N ASN A 139 5.32 -9.92 -0.63
CA ASN A 139 6.68 -10.25 -0.25
C ASN A 139 7.10 -9.57 1.07
N LEU A 140 6.76 -8.28 1.24
CA LEU A 140 7.01 -7.56 2.48
C LEU A 140 6.21 -8.15 3.66
N MET A 141 4.94 -8.48 3.44
CA MET A 141 4.08 -9.09 4.45
C MET A 141 4.60 -10.48 4.85
N LYS A 142 5.02 -11.31 3.88
CA LYS A 142 5.64 -12.63 4.14
C LYS A 142 6.92 -12.47 4.94
N ARG A 143 7.81 -11.56 4.54
CA ARG A 143 9.05 -11.28 5.28
C ARG A 143 8.78 -10.88 6.73
N ALA A 144 7.85 -9.94 6.94
CA ALA A 144 7.47 -9.50 8.28
C ALA A 144 6.94 -10.66 9.13
N ARG A 145 6.11 -11.54 8.53
CA ARG A 145 5.58 -12.73 9.21
C ARG A 145 6.70 -13.72 9.57
N ILE A 146 7.63 -13.98 8.65
CA ILE A 146 8.78 -14.87 8.90
C ILE A 146 9.60 -14.32 10.08
N THR A 147 9.94 -13.03 10.05
CA THR A 147 10.69 -12.39 11.14
C THR A 147 9.96 -12.53 12.48
N LYS A 148 8.64 -12.27 12.49
CA LYS A 148 7.85 -12.42 13.71
C LYS A 148 7.87 -13.86 14.24
N VAL A 149 7.58 -14.85 13.38
CA VAL A 149 7.56 -16.27 13.78
C VAL A 149 8.93 -16.72 14.32
N THR A 150 10.01 -16.26 13.70
CA THR A 150 11.38 -16.55 14.17
C THR A 150 11.62 -15.97 15.58
N ARG A 151 11.23 -14.71 15.79
CA ARG A 151 11.35 -14.06 17.11
C ARG A 151 10.52 -14.76 18.17
N ASP A 152 9.26 -15.05 17.86
CA ASP A 152 8.35 -15.75 18.77
C ASP A 152 8.94 -17.12 19.14
N PHE A 153 9.43 -17.90 18.16
CA PHE A 153 10.05 -19.20 18.39
C PHE A 153 11.24 -19.13 19.37
N PHE A 154 12.16 -18.21 19.16
CA PHE A 154 13.31 -18.06 20.04
C PHE A 154 12.88 -17.57 21.43
N ALA A 155 11.98 -16.62 21.52
CA ALA A 155 11.48 -16.12 22.81
C ALA A 155 10.77 -17.22 23.60
N ASP A 156 9.92 -18.03 22.96
CA ASP A 156 9.21 -19.16 23.59
C ASP A 156 10.15 -20.25 24.08
N ASN A 157 11.36 -20.36 23.51
CA ASN A 157 12.42 -21.27 23.93
C ASN A 157 13.43 -20.64 24.90
N GLY A 158 13.12 -19.47 25.47
CA GLY A 158 13.93 -18.84 26.53
C GLY A 158 15.13 -18.02 26.02
N PHE A 159 15.22 -17.74 24.72
CA PHE A 159 16.22 -16.83 24.16
C PHE A 159 15.77 -15.40 24.30
N ILE A 160 16.72 -14.50 24.48
CA ILE A 160 16.51 -13.05 24.56
C ILE A 160 17.11 -12.41 23.33
N GLU A 161 16.32 -11.57 22.64
CA GLU A 161 16.81 -10.74 21.53
C GLU A 161 17.61 -9.56 22.10
N ILE A 162 18.83 -9.38 21.62
CA ILE A 162 19.73 -8.31 22.06
C ILE A 162 20.15 -7.48 20.85
N ASP A 163 19.88 -6.19 20.91
CA ASP A 163 20.39 -5.20 19.93
C ASP A 163 21.83 -4.87 20.27
N THR A 164 22.76 -5.16 19.38
CA THR A 164 24.16 -4.81 19.51
C THR A 164 24.49 -3.50 18.77
N PRO A 165 25.58 -2.79 19.17
CA PRO A 165 26.00 -1.58 18.46
C PRO A 165 26.23 -1.82 16.98
N MET A 166 25.69 -0.92 16.13
CA MET A 166 25.82 -0.99 14.67
C MET A 166 27.17 -0.47 14.17
N MET A 167 27.89 0.31 14.98
CA MET A 167 29.24 0.82 14.69
C MET A 167 30.14 0.49 15.88
N ILE A 168 31.23 -0.16 15.60
CA ILE A 168 32.23 -0.60 16.58
C ILE A 168 33.65 -0.21 16.15
N LYS A 169 34.65 -0.56 16.91
CA LYS A 169 36.04 -0.50 16.49
C LYS A 169 36.31 -1.57 15.43
N SER A 170 37.12 -1.27 14.41
CA SER A 170 37.58 -2.26 13.44
C SER A 170 38.23 -3.45 14.13
N THR A 171 37.87 -4.64 13.72
CA THR A 171 38.40 -5.91 14.23
C THR A 171 39.13 -6.65 13.11
N PRO A 172 40.31 -7.23 13.35
CA PRO A 172 41.14 -7.90 12.34
C PRO A 172 40.63 -9.31 12.02
N GLU A 173 39.33 -9.47 11.78
CA GLU A 173 38.73 -10.77 11.51
C GLU A 173 38.43 -10.94 10.01
N GLY A 174 39.24 -11.71 9.33
CA GLY A 174 39.01 -12.44 8.07
C GLY A 174 38.53 -11.66 6.83
N ALA A 175 37.56 -10.81 6.92
CA ALA A 175 37.02 -10.00 5.81
C ALA A 175 37.40 -8.52 5.96
N ARG A 176 37.33 -7.78 4.85
CA ARG A 176 37.56 -6.32 4.88
C ARG A 176 36.37 -5.64 5.55
N ASP A 177 36.65 -4.78 6.52
CA ASP A 177 35.65 -3.98 7.20
C ASP A 177 35.15 -2.85 6.29
N TYR A 178 33.85 -2.52 6.44
CA TYR A 178 33.33 -1.23 5.98
C TYR A 178 33.60 -0.19 7.06
N VAL A 179 34.46 0.77 6.77
CA VAL A 179 34.84 1.80 7.73
C VAL A 179 34.08 3.10 7.49
N VAL A 180 33.70 3.74 8.60
CA VAL A 180 32.98 5.02 8.61
C VAL A 180 33.86 6.06 9.31
N PRO A 181 34.26 7.16 8.65
CA PRO A 181 35.08 8.20 9.29
C PRO A 181 34.35 8.81 10.49
N SER A 182 35.06 8.98 11.60
CA SER A 182 34.54 9.69 12.77
C SER A 182 34.41 11.18 12.48
N ARG A 183 33.24 11.76 12.70
CA ARG A 183 33.06 13.23 12.60
C ARG A 183 33.58 13.99 13.80
N ILE A 184 33.70 13.30 14.94
CA ILE A 184 34.13 13.91 16.22
C ILE A 184 35.65 13.77 16.42
N HIS A 185 36.18 12.58 16.10
CA HIS A 185 37.61 12.29 16.31
C HIS A 185 38.34 12.21 14.98
N LYS A 186 39.06 13.29 14.61
CA LYS A 186 39.83 13.36 13.35
C LYS A 186 40.84 12.21 13.29
N GLY A 187 40.93 11.54 12.15
CA GLY A 187 41.84 10.41 11.92
C GLY A 187 41.41 9.08 12.51
N SER A 188 40.24 9.03 13.18
CA SER A 188 39.66 7.81 13.71
C SER A 188 38.49 7.33 12.83
N PHE A 189 38.23 6.01 12.86
CA PHE A 189 37.18 5.36 12.10
C PHE A 189 36.39 4.43 12.98
N TYR A 190 35.10 4.33 12.70
CA TYR A 190 34.24 3.22 13.12
C TYR A 190 34.22 2.17 12.02
N ALA A 191 33.83 0.95 12.36
CA ALA A 191 33.56 -0.13 11.41
C ALA A 191 32.18 -0.72 11.65
N LEU A 192 31.55 -1.21 10.57
CA LEU A 192 30.37 -2.06 10.72
C LEU A 192 30.77 -3.43 11.24
N PRO A 193 30.10 -3.99 12.27
CA PRO A 193 30.49 -5.28 12.85
C PRO A 193 30.29 -6.42 11.84
N GLN A 194 31.22 -7.34 11.82
CA GLN A 194 31.12 -8.59 11.06
C GLN A 194 30.34 -9.65 11.84
N SER A 195 30.33 -9.57 13.16
CA SER A 195 29.60 -10.44 14.06
C SER A 195 29.05 -9.66 15.25
N PRO A 196 27.79 -9.92 15.67
CA PRO A 196 27.23 -9.31 16.87
C PRO A 196 27.84 -9.82 18.18
N GLN A 197 28.74 -10.81 18.13
CA GLN A 197 29.39 -11.39 19.29
C GLN A 197 30.66 -10.61 19.73
N ILE A 198 31.09 -9.64 18.94
CA ILE A 198 32.28 -8.79 19.20
C ILE A 198 31.84 -7.48 19.90
#